data_0c30066f3bd350e25002fc1e8a82de1f
#
_entry.id   0c30066f3bd350e25002fc1e8a82de1f
#
_cell.length_a   1.000
_cell.length_b   1.000
_cell.length_c   1.000
_cell.angle_alpha   90.00
_cell.angle_beta   90.00
_cell.angle_gamma   90.00
#
_symmetry.space_group_name_H-M   'P 1'
#
loop_
_entity.id
_entity.type
_entity.pdbx_description
1 polymer ?
#
loop_
_entity_poly.entity_id
_entity_poly.type
_entity_poly.pdbx_seq_one_letter_code
_entity_poly.pdbx_strand_id
1 'polypeptide(L)'
;AFPEPYILDSNKCISYLTIEHRDDFPEDIKNKLSGWIYGCDVCQEVCPWNIKFAQTSSEKDFQPRSDLESRQLSTWNNLTEDEFKILFKNSAVKRAKFKGLKRNINYNFAKS
;
A
#
# COMPACT_ATOMS: atom_id res chain seq x y z
N ALA A 1 -5.67 -13.95 -1.02
CA ALA A 1 -6.90 -13.33 -0.54
C ALA A 1 -8.17 -13.91 -1.19
N PHE A 2 -8.02 -14.68 -2.25
CA PHE A 2 -9.15 -15.31 -2.95
C PHE A 2 -9.04 -16.82 -2.80
N PRO A 3 -9.54 -17.42 -1.69
CA PRO A 3 -9.44 -18.87 -1.49
C PRO A 3 -10.31 -19.66 -2.47
N GLU A 4 -11.40 -19.07 -2.94
CA GLU A 4 -12.35 -19.68 -3.89
C GLU A 4 -12.92 -18.57 -4.79
N PRO A 5 -13.48 -18.93 -5.98
CA PRO A 5 -14.17 -17.95 -6.82
C PRO A 5 -15.29 -17.24 -6.05
N TYR A 6 -15.39 -15.93 -6.23
CA TYR A 6 -16.38 -15.05 -5.61
C TYR A 6 -16.25 -14.89 -4.09
N ILE A 7 -15.19 -15.41 -3.48
CA ILE A 7 -14.91 -15.26 -2.05
C ILE A 7 -13.61 -14.49 -1.86
N LEU A 8 -13.66 -13.40 -1.09
CA LEU A 8 -12.49 -12.60 -0.71
C LEU A 8 -12.28 -12.72 0.80
N ASP A 9 -11.08 -13.15 1.21
CA ASP A 9 -10.67 -13.07 2.60
C ASP A 9 -9.86 -11.79 2.80
N SER A 10 -10.48 -10.76 3.35
CA SER A 10 -9.84 -9.46 3.56
C SER A 10 -8.64 -9.54 4.51
N ASN A 11 -8.63 -10.50 5.43
CA ASN A 11 -7.51 -10.67 6.37
C ASN A 11 -6.22 -11.11 5.67
N LYS A 12 -6.31 -11.53 4.43
CA LYS A 12 -5.16 -11.92 3.58
C LYS A 12 -4.90 -10.92 2.46
N CYS A 13 -5.69 -9.85 2.38
CA CYS A 13 -5.53 -8.81 1.36
C CYS A 13 -4.52 -7.77 1.81
N ILE A 14 -3.44 -7.58 1.06
CA ILE A 14 -2.39 -6.59 1.39
C ILE A 14 -2.97 -5.18 1.46
N SER A 15 -3.91 -4.84 0.59
CA SER A 15 -4.56 -3.53 0.61
C SER A 15 -5.29 -3.30 1.94
N TYR A 16 -6.10 -4.26 2.39
CA TYR A 16 -6.77 -4.17 3.68
C TYR A 16 -5.76 -4.05 4.82
N LEU A 17 -4.74 -4.90 4.82
CA LEU A 17 -3.75 -4.94 5.90
C LEU A 17 -2.96 -3.64 6.00
N THR A 18 -2.58 -3.06 4.88
CA THR A 18 -1.76 -1.84 4.87
C THR A 18 -2.55 -0.56 5.16
N ILE A 19 -3.87 -0.56 4.90
CA ILE A 19 -4.71 0.63 5.06
C ILE A 19 -5.57 0.57 6.31
N GLU A 20 -6.26 -0.55 6.54
CA GLU A 20 -7.32 -0.65 7.55
C GLU A 20 -6.92 -1.36 8.83
N HIS A 21 -6.00 -2.33 8.76
CA HIS A 21 -5.60 -3.09 9.94
C HIS A 21 -4.85 -2.20 10.93
N ARG A 22 -5.26 -2.19 12.20
CA ARG A 22 -4.75 -1.25 13.20
C ARG A 22 -3.69 -1.85 14.14
N ASP A 23 -3.73 -3.15 14.35
CA ASP A 23 -2.81 -3.85 15.23
C ASP A 23 -1.57 -4.33 14.46
N ASP A 24 -0.69 -5.03 15.15
CA ASP A 24 0.44 -5.68 14.52
C ASP A 24 -0.02 -6.78 13.56
N PHE A 25 0.81 -7.14 12.58
CA PHE A 25 0.43 -8.15 11.61
C PHE A 25 0.52 -9.56 12.21
N PRO A 26 -0.40 -10.47 11.81
CA PRO A 26 -0.25 -11.89 12.11
C PRO A 26 1.06 -12.44 11.56
N GLU A 27 1.61 -13.46 12.21
CA GLU A 27 2.90 -14.05 11.81
C GLU A 27 2.92 -14.57 10.38
N ASP A 28 1.80 -15.13 9.91
CA ASP A 28 1.69 -15.65 8.55
C ASP A 28 1.69 -14.56 7.46
N ILE A 29 1.51 -13.31 7.85
CA ILE A 29 1.46 -12.17 6.92
C ILE A 29 2.80 -11.41 6.88
N LYS A 30 3.60 -11.47 7.94
CA LYS A 30 4.77 -10.61 8.14
C LYS A 30 5.75 -10.57 6.96
N ASN A 31 5.90 -11.66 6.23
CA ASN A 31 6.85 -11.73 5.11
C ASN A 31 6.16 -11.69 3.74
N LYS A 32 4.90 -11.25 3.67
CA LYS A 32 4.12 -11.33 2.45
C LYS A 32 3.68 -10.00 1.87
N LEU A 33 4.23 -8.89 2.37
CA LEU A 33 3.87 -7.56 1.86
C LEU A 33 4.49 -7.25 0.50
N SER A 34 5.56 -7.92 0.11
CA SER A 34 6.18 -7.83 -1.23
C SER A 34 6.54 -6.41 -1.67
N GLY A 35 6.93 -5.56 -0.72
CA GLY A 35 7.30 -4.17 -1.01
C GLY A 35 6.16 -3.16 -0.92
N TRP A 36 4.92 -3.62 -0.78
CA TRP A 36 3.77 -2.73 -0.66
C TRP A 36 3.74 -2.08 0.73
N ILE A 37 3.67 -0.76 0.78
CA ILE A 37 3.56 -0.01 2.04
C ILE A 37 2.19 0.64 2.23
N TYR A 38 1.44 0.82 1.14
CA TYR A 38 0.07 1.33 1.17
C TYR A 38 -0.68 0.82 -0.06
N GLY A 39 -1.74 0.05 0.15
CA GLY A 39 -2.51 -0.53 -0.94
C GLY A 39 -1.80 -1.71 -1.62
N CYS A 40 -2.43 -2.26 -2.61
CA CYS A 40 -1.88 -3.36 -3.41
C CYS A 40 -2.74 -3.55 -4.66
N ASP A 41 -2.10 -3.63 -5.82
CA ASP A 41 -2.79 -3.77 -7.10
C ASP A 41 -2.60 -5.13 -7.76
N VAL A 42 -2.06 -6.12 -7.06
CA VAL A 42 -1.76 -7.43 -7.66
C VAL A 42 -2.99 -8.05 -8.31
N CYS A 43 -4.14 -8.05 -7.62
CA CYS A 43 -5.37 -8.62 -8.19
C CYS A 43 -5.87 -7.83 -9.40
N GLN A 44 -5.60 -6.52 -9.45
CA GLN A 44 -5.95 -5.67 -10.59
C GLN A 44 -5.02 -5.91 -11.78
N GLU A 45 -3.73 -6.15 -11.51
CA GLU A 45 -2.74 -6.41 -12.55
C GLU A 45 -2.97 -7.74 -13.27
N VAL A 46 -3.46 -8.75 -12.56
CA VAL A 46 -3.72 -10.08 -13.13
C VAL A 46 -5.15 -10.25 -13.66
N CYS A 47 -6.00 -9.26 -13.45
CA CYS A 47 -7.40 -9.33 -13.88
C CYS A 47 -7.50 -9.32 -15.41
N PRO A 48 -8.12 -10.35 -16.04
CA PRO A 48 -8.22 -10.40 -17.51
C PRO A 48 -8.96 -9.21 -18.12
N TRP A 49 -9.97 -8.68 -17.43
CA TRP A 49 -10.71 -7.51 -17.90
C TRP A 49 -9.82 -6.28 -17.94
N ASN A 50 -8.99 -6.07 -16.93
CA ASN A 50 -8.07 -4.94 -16.91
C ASN A 50 -6.97 -5.08 -17.94
N ILE A 51 -6.44 -6.27 -18.14
CA ILE A 51 -5.43 -6.53 -19.17
C ILE A 51 -5.97 -6.16 -20.55
N LYS A 52 -7.24 -6.49 -20.82
CA LYS A 52 -7.84 -6.28 -22.12
C LYS A 52 -8.36 -4.85 -22.33
N PHE A 53 -8.93 -4.23 -21.31
CA PHE A 53 -9.70 -2.99 -21.46
C PHE A 53 -9.14 -1.77 -20.73
N ALA A 54 -8.12 -1.93 -19.87
CA ALA A 54 -7.56 -0.80 -19.14
C ALA A 54 -6.93 0.21 -20.11
N GLN A 55 -7.13 1.50 -19.82
CA GLN A 55 -6.54 2.60 -20.58
C GLN A 55 -5.92 3.59 -19.63
N THR A 56 -4.83 4.24 -20.06
CA THR A 56 -4.17 5.27 -19.28
C THR A 56 -5.09 6.48 -19.14
N SER A 57 -5.28 6.95 -17.90
CA SER A 57 -6.08 8.14 -17.62
C SER A 57 -5.27 9.41 -17.89
N SER A 58 -5.94 10.41 -18.49
CA SER A 58 -5.36 11.74 -18.65
C SER A 58 -5.70 12.68 -17.48
N GLU A 59 -6.47 12.21 -16.48
CA GLU A 59 -6.84 13.01 -15.32
C GLU A 59 -5.61 13.33 -14.48
N LYS A 60 -5.38 14.63 -14.23
CA LYS A 60 -4.19 15.11 -13.50
C LYS A 60 -4.16 14.60 -12.06
N ASP A 61 -5.32 14.47 -11.42
CA ASP A 61 -5.39 14.03 -10.03
C ASP A 61 -4.99 12.57 -9.85
N PHE A 62 -4.97 11.78 -10.92
CA PHE A 62 -4.53 10.39 -10.90
C PHE A 62 -3.04 10.23 -11.22
N GLN A 63 -2.35 11.32 -11.57
CA GLN A 63 -0.92 11.25 -11.82
C GLN A 63 -0.14 11.20 -10.51
N PRO A 64 0.96 10.41 -10.44
CA PRO A 64 1.76 10.35 -9.23
C PRO A 64 2.42 11.70 -8.96
N ARG A 65 2.48 12.06 -7.68
CA ARG A 65 3.20 13.26 -7.27
C ARG A 65 4.71 13.00 -7.32
N SER A 66 5.46 13.95 -7.86
CA SER A 66 6.91 13.80 -8.03
C SER A 66 7.66 13.58 -6.71
N ASP A 67 7.19 14.21 -5.62
CA ASP A 67 7.80 14.06 -4.29
C ASP A 67 7.59 12.66 -3.70
N LEU A 68 6.59 11.92 -4.16
CA LEU A 68 6.33 10.54 -3.74
C LEU A 68 6.98 9.54 -4.69
N GLU A 69 6.88 9.77 -5.99
CA GLU A 69 7.37 8.84 -7.02
C GLU A 69 8.88 8.65 -6.96
N SER A 70 9.63 9.70 -6.64
CA SER A 70 11.09 9.66 -6.59
C SER A 70 11.65 9.11 -5.28
N ARG A 71 10.82 8.84 -4.28
CA ARG A 71 11.29 8.35 -2.97
C ARG A 71 11.77 6.91 -3.05
N GLN A 72 12.93 6.67 -2.45
CA GLN A 72 13.46 5.33 -2.28
C GLN A 72 13.03 4.74 -0.94
N LEU A 73 13.09 3.42 -0.80
CA LEU A 73 12.69 2.72 0.43
C LEU A 73 13.47 3.22 1.66
N SER A 74 14.76 3.52 1.50
CA SER A 74 15.58 4.08 2.59
C SER A 74 15.02 5.43 3.08
N THR A 75 14.56 6.27 2.16
CA THR A 75 13.93 7.55 2.51
C THR A 75 12.61 7.34 3.25
N TRP A 76 11.82 6.35 2.83
CA TRP A 76 10.58 6.00 3.52
C TRP A 76 10.83 5.52 4.94
N ASN A 77 11.91 4.76 5.15
CA ASN A 77 12.25 4.26 6.48
C ASN A 77 12.58 5.38 7.46
N ASN A 78 13.06 6.51 6.98
CA ASN A 78 13.38 7.68 7.80
C ASN A 78 12.21 8.66 7.94
N LEU A 79 11.01 8.29 7.49
CA LEU A 79 9.84 9.15 7.58
C LEU A 79 9.49 9.48 9.03
N THR A 80 9.34 10.77 9.32
CA THR A 80 8.89 11.26 10.63
C THR A 80 7.40 11.57 10.60
N GLU A 81 6.78 11.68 11.79
CA GLU A 81 5.36 12.03 11.88
C GLU A 81 5.08 13.42 11.30
N ASP A 82 5.98 14.38 11.50
CA ASP A 82 5.83 15.72 10.93
C ASP A 82 5.88 15.70 9.41
N GLU A 83 6.82 14.95 8.83
CA GLU A 83 6.88 14.75 7.38
C GLU A 83 5.61 14.08 6.85
N PHE A 84 5.09 13.09 7.57
CA PHE A 84 3.85 12.41 7.20
C PHE A 84 2.68 13.39 7.11
N LYS A 85 2.55 14.28 8.09
CA LYS A 85 1.47 15.27 8.11
C LYS A 85 1.57 16.25 6.93
N ILE A 86 2.78 16.62 6.56
CA ILE A 86 3.02 17.54 5.45
C ILE A 86 2.80 16.84 4.09
N LEU A 87 3.40 15.65 3.91
CA LEU A 87 3.34 14.91 2.64
C LEU A 87 1.92 14.49 2.28
N PHE A 88 1.16 14.04 3.26
CA PHE A 88 -0.15 13.44 3.02
C PHE A 88 -1.32 14.33 3.44
N LYS A 89 -1.07 15.64 3.55
CA LYS A 89 -2.14 16.60 3.72
C LYS A 89 -3.10 16.49 2.52
N ASN A 90 -4.39 16.33 2.80
CA ASN A 90 -5.43 16.14 1.80
C ASN A 90 -5.25 14.87 0.94
N SER A 91 -4.53 13.87 1.44
CA SER A 91 -4.32 12.59 0.77
C SER A 91 -5.09 11.46 1.46
N ALA A 92 -5.54 10.49 0.68
CA ALA A 92 -6.18 9.28 1.18
C ALA A 92 -5.22 8.44 2.05
N VAL A 93 -3.93 8.58 1.89
CA VAL A 93 -2.91 7.84 2.67
C VAL A 93 -3.02 8.17 4.16
N LYS A 94 -3.57 9.33 4.54
CA LYS A 94 -3.81 9.67 5.95
C LYS A 94 -4.67 8.65 6.68
N ARG A 95 -5.48 7.88 5.97
CA ARG A 95 -6.35 6.86 6.58
C ARG A 95 -5.54 5.78 7.30
N ALA A 96 -4.38 5.41 6.79
CA ALA A 96 -3.50 4.43 7.44
C ALA A 96 -2.89 4.97 8.74
N LYS A 97 -2.85 6.28 8.92
CA LYS A 97 -2.17 7.01 10.00
C LYS A 97 -0.65 6.76 9.97
N PHE A 98 0.10 7.63 10.60
CA PHE A 98 1.56 7.50 10.63
C PHE A 98 2.00 6.15 11.22
N LYS A 99 1.37 5.74 12.31
CA LYS A 99 1.70 4.48 12.98
C LYS A 99 1.53 3.27 12.05
N GLY A 100 0.42 3.23 11.29
CA GLY A 100 0.17 2.15 10.34
C GLY A 100 1.12 2.16 9.16
N LEU A 101 1.36 3.31 8.57
CA LEU A 101 2.29 3.44 7.46
C LEU A 101 3.71 3.07 7.89
N LYS A 102 4.15 3.53 9.04
CA LYS A 102 5.48 3.23 9.58
C LYS A 102 5.64 1.73 9.87
N ARG A 103 4.59 1.10 10.42
CA ARG A 103 4.57 -0.36 10.58
C ARG A 103 4.79 -1.07 9.26
N ASN A 104 4.07 -0.66 8.21
CA ASN A 104 4.18 -1.28 6.89
C ASN A 104 5.58 -1.12 6.30
N ILE A 105 6.18 0.05 6.46
CA ILE A 105 7.55 0.31 6.03
C ILE A 105 8.54 -0.59 6.79
N ASN A 106 8.39 -0.67 8.10
CA ASN A 106 9.29 -1.47 8.94
C ASN A 106 9.26 -2.96 8.56
N TYR A 107 8.09 -3.51 8.26
CA TYR A 107 7.98 -4.91 7.85
C TYR A 107 8.66 -5.18 6.51
N ASN A 108 8.62 -4.23 5.59
CA ASN A 108 9.34 -4.35 4.33
C ASN A 108 10.86 -4.26 4.52
N PHE A 109 11.32 -3.45 5.48
CA PHE A 109 12.75 -3.35 5.81
C PHE A 109 13.28 -4.58 6.53
N ALA A 110 12.51 -5.11 7.46
CA ALA A 110 12.94 -6.29 8.24
C ALA A 110 13.17 -7.52 7.35
N LYS A 111 12.56 -7.55 6.16
CA LYS A 111 12.68 -8.64 5.21
C LYS A 111 13.96 -8.59 4.38
N SER A 112 14.57 -7.43 4.26
CA SER A 112 15.80 -7.24 3.47
C SER A 112 17.11 -7.57 4.28
#